data_ad91c1c20ee21db542588ca23195121c
#
_entry.id   ad91c1c20ee21db542588ca23195121c
#
_cell.length_a   1.000
_cell.length_b   1.000
_cell.length_c   1.000
_cell.angle_alpha   90.00
_cell.angle_beta   90.00
_cell.angle_gamma   90.00
#
_symmetry.space_group_name_H-M   'P 1'
#
loop_
_entity.id
_entity.type
_entity.pdbx_description
1 polymer ?
#
loop_
_entity_poly.entity_id
_entity_poly.type
_entity_poly.pdbx_seq_one_letter_code
_entity_poly.pdbx_strand_id
1 'polypeptide(L)'
;MERMHTMDNKAYRLGMYEKSMPKELSWQEKLTICKESGFDWLEISIDETDDKLARLDWSQEERDTIKQAIIKTGIPIHTMCLSGHRKYPFGDLDAKIEERSLEIMEKAIYLAQDLGIRIIQLAGYDVYYKQGSAETKKQFIKNLHVATKMAAKYGIVMGFETMETPFMDTVEKAMEYVRIVDSPYLQIYPDIGNLTNAEKIYKTSVIDDIQKGKGHIVAAHLKETVPGKYREIPFGSGHTEFVQDIRCLKDMGVCMFTGEFWYTGEENWKDICKHAGSFLREKLEQVFE
;
A
#
# COMPACT_ATOMS: atom_id res chain seq x y z
N MET A 1 10.55 34.36 -17.04
CA MET A 1 11.19 33.48 -18.00
C MET A 1 11.51 32.19 -17.30
N GLU A 2 10.60 31.31 -17.46
CA GLU A 2 10.62 29.88 -17.71
C GLU A 2 11.66 29.09 -16.91
N ARG A 3 11.29 28.68 -15.69
CA ARG A 3 11.66 27.38 -15.24
C ARG A 3 10.61 26.38 -15.81
N MET A 4 10.89 25.86 -17.01
CA MET A 4 10.30 24.61 -17.40
C MET A 4 10.62 23.61 -16.29
N HIS A 5 9.61 23.16 -15.56
CA HIS A 5 9.73 21.97 -14.74
C HIS A 5 10.08 20.84 -15.72
N THR A 6 11.37 20.48 -15.77
CA THR A 6 11.75 19.20 -16.37
C THR A 6 11.00 18.14 -15.60
N MET A 7 10.01 17.53 -16.22
CA MET A 7 9.39 16.32 -15.67
C MET A 7 10.53 15.35 -15.33
N ASP A 8 10.52 14.86 -14.10
CA ASP A 8 11.48 13.85 -13.65
C ASP A 8 11.32 12.63 -14.58
N ASN A 9 12.32 12.40 -15.42
CA ASN A 9 12.30 11.36 -16.46
C ASN A 9 12.60 9.94 -15.90
N LYS A 10 12.41 9.73 -14.59
CA LYS A 10 12.64 8.42 -13.99
C LYS A 10 11.68 7.38 -14.59
N ALA A 11 12.23 6.26 -15.02
CA ALA A 11 11.46 5.15 -15.57
C ALA A 11 10.56 4.47 -14.51
N TYR A 12 10.88 4.67 -13.23
CA TYR A 12 10.10 4.18 -12.10
C TYR A 12 10.16 5.15 -10.92
N ARG A 13 9.27 4.98 -9.95
CA ARG A 13 9.23 5.72 -8.70
C ARG A 13 9.20 4.75 -7.52
N LEU A 14 9.90 5.07 -6.43
CA LEU A 14 10.01 4.26 -5.23
C LEU A 14 9.53 5.02 -4.00
N GLY A 15 8.50 4.50 -3.33
CA GLY A 15 7.95 5.01 -2.08
C GLY A 15 8.52 4.30 -0.85
N MET A 16 8.36 4.94 0.30
CA MET A 16 8.72 4.43 1.61
C MET A 16 7.48 4.29 2.50
N TYR A 17 7.32 3.13 3.13
CA TYR A 17 6.22 2.92 4.06
C TYR A 17 6.46 3.68 5.38
N GLU A 18 5.46 4.37 5.90
CA GLU A 18 5.59 5.23 7.08
C GLU A 18 6.08 4.49 8.33
N LYS A 19 5.67 3.22 8.50
CA LYS A 19 6.04 2.44 9.69
C LYS A 19 7.49 1.98 9.73
N SER A 20 8.28 2.29 8.72
CA SER A 20 9.72 2.08 8.71
C SER A 20 10.50 3.05 9.63
N MET A 21 9.78 4.02 10.21
CA MET A 21 10.34 5.07 11.06
C MET A 21 9.62 5.15 12.41
N PRO A 22 10.28 5.70 13.46
CA PRO A 22 9.64 6.00 14.73
C PRO A 22 8.36 6.83 14.55
N LYS A 23 7.31 6.48 15.28
CA LYS A 23 5.99 7.14 15.16
C LYS A 23 5.99 8.58 15.68
N GLU A 24 6.89 8.89 16.60
CA GLU A 24 7.02 10.19 17.29
C GLU A 24 7.56 11.31 16.40
N LEU A 25 8.16 10.97 15.26
CA LEU A 25 8.71 11.96 14.33
C LEU A 25 7.60 12.85 13.76
N SER A 26 7.91 14.16 13.66
CA SER A 26 7.08 15.10 12.93
C SER A 26 6.98 14.73 11.44
N TRP A 27 5.96 15.21 10.74
CA TRP A 27 5.82 14.98 9.29
C TRP A 27 7.00 15.52 8.49
N GLN A 28 7.55 16.67 8.89
CA GLN A 28 8.73 17.21 8.23
C GLN A 28 9.93 16.28 8.39
N GLU A 29 10.16 15.73 9.57
CA GLU A 29 11.26 14.77 9.80
C GLU A 29 11.04 13.50 8.98
N LYS A 30 9.85 12.91 9.00
CA LYS A 30 9.51 11.71 8.21
C LYS A 30 9.79 11.92 6.71
N LEU A 31 9.31 13.03 6.14
CA LEU A 31 9.53 13.32 4.72
C LEU A 31 10.99 13.64 4.41
N THR A 32 11.72 14.27 5.33
CA THR A 32 13.16 14.51 5.19
C THR A 32 13.93 13.18 5.17
N ILE A 33 13.67 12.28 6.10
CA ILE A 33 14.30 10.94 6.13
C ILE A 33 13.95 10.13 4.88
N CYS A 34 12.69 10.17 4.44
CA CYS A 34 12.27 9.55 3.18
C CYS A 34 13.15 9.99 2.01
N LYS A 35 13.36 11.31 1.86
CA LYS A 35 14.23 11.89 0.85
C LYS A 35 15.69 11.47 0.99
N GLU A 36 16.25 11.59 2.19
CA GLU A 36 17.66 11.28 2.49
C GLU A 36 17.97 9.78 2.33
N SER A 37 16.93 8.94 2.44
CA SER A 37 17.03 7.49 2.22
C SER A 37 16.82 7.08 0.75
N GLY A 38 16.66 8.04 -0.17
CA GLY A 38 16.59 7.79 -1.60
C GLY A 38 15.21 7.42 -2.12
N PHE A 39 14.13 7.67 -1.37
CA PHE A 39 12.75 7.43 -1.79
C PHE A 39 12.13 8.68 -2.43
N ASP A 40 11.12 8.48 -3.30
CA ASP A 40 10.47 9.55 -4.07
C ASP A 40 9.17 10.04 -3.43
N TRP A 41 8.54 9.24 -2.57
CA TRP A 41 7.34 9.60 -1.80
C TRP A 41 7.23 8.81 -0.51
N LEU A 42 6.33 9.24 0.37
CA LEU A 42 5.94 8.49 1.57
C LEU A 42 4.54 7.88 1.38
N GLU A 43 4.38 6.61 1.80
CA GLU A 43 3.10 5.96 1.97
C GLU A 43 2.62 6.12 3.42
N ILE A 44 1.50 6.83 3.62
CA ILE A 44 0.92 7.03 4.94
C ILE A 44 0.18 5.78 5.40
N SER A 45 0.28 5.45 6.69
CA SER A 45 -0.43 4.32 7.29
C SER A 45 -1.62 4.78 8.12
N ILE A 46 -2.79 4.22 7.82
CA ILE A 46 -4.01 4.31 8.63
C ILE A 46 -4.38 2.89 9.03
N ASP A 47 -3.83 2.44 10.17
CA ASP A 47 -4.13 1.10 10.70
C ASP A 47 -5.27 1.13 11.74
N GLU A 48 -5.53 -0.03 12.35
CA GLU A 48 -6.64 -0.24 13.27
C GLU A 48 -6.45 0.37 14.67
N THR A 49 -5.27 0.92 14.97
CA THR A 49 -5.03 1.59 16.26
C THR A 49 -5.80 2.90 16.35
N ASP A 50 -6.23 3.25 17.56
CA ASP A 50 -7.02 4.46 17.76
C ASP A 50 -6.24 5.72 17.33
N ASP A 51 -4.93 5.78 17.57
CA ASP A 51 -4.04 6.87 17.13
C ASP A 51 -4.01 7.03 15.60
N LYS A 52 -3.97 5.90 14.87
CA LYS A 52 -3.96 5.94 13.41
C LYS A 52 -5.35 6.25 12.83
N LEU A 53 -6.40 5.70 13.41
CA LEU A 53 -7.78 6.01 13.01
C LEU A 53 -8.14 7.47 13.29
N ALA A 54 -7.64 8.07 14.39
CA ALA A 54 -7.85 9.49 14.70
C ALA A 54 -7.31 10.44 13.61
N ARG A 55 -6.34 10.00 12.78
CA ARG A 55 -5.84 10.77 11.64
C ARG A 55 -6.91 11.09 10.60
N LEU A 56 -7.94 10.28 10.51
CA LEU A 56 -9.07 10.49 9.61
C LEU A 56 -9.94 11.70 10.03
N ASP A 57 -9.79 12.12 11.29
CA ASP A 57 -10.49 13.26 11.88
C ASP A 57 -9.58 14.48 12.09
N TRP A 58 -8.38 14.49 11.49
CA TRP A 58 -7.49 15.65 11.58
C TRP A 58 -8.16 16.94 11.14
N SER A 59 -7.97 17.97 11.95
CA SER A 59 -8.39 19.33 11.65
C SER A 59 -7.72 19.87 10.38
N GLN A 60 -8.24 20.94 9.83
CA GLN A 60 -7.63 21.63 8.69
C GLN A 60 -6.19 22.07 8.99
N GLU A 61 -5.93 22.56 10.20
CA GLU A 61 -4.61 23.02 10.65
C GLU A 61 -3.58 21.86 10.66
N GLU A 62 -3.98 20.69 11.17
CA GLU A 62 -3.12 19.51 11.16
C GLU A 62 -2.79 19.06 9.73
N ARG A 63 -3.78 19.04 8.84
CA ARG A 63 -3.57 18.71 7.43
C ARG A 63 -2.71 19.74 6.71
N ASP A 64 -2.88 21.03 7.00
CA ASP A 64 -2.08 22.10 6.43
C ASP A 64 -0.61 22.01 6.89
N THR A 65 -0.36 21.58 8.13
CA THR A 65 0.99 21.29 8.62
C THR A 65 1.67 20.21 7.76
N ILE A 66 0.95 19.16 7.39
CA ILE A 66 1.48 18.11 6.51
C ILE A 66 1.75 18.65 5.10
N LYS A 67 0.83 19.44 4.54
CA LYS A 67 1.03 20.10 3.22
C LYS A 67 2.25 20.99 3.21
N GLN A 68 2.48 21.75 4.28
CA GLN A 68 3.68 22.57 4.41
C GLN A 68 4.96 21.72 4.47
N ALA A 69 4.92 20.58 5.17
CA ALA A 69 6.04 19.64 5.18
C ALA A 69 6.32 19.07 3.79
N ILE A 70 5.29 18.72 3.01
CA ILE A 70 5.40 18.26 1.62
C ILE A 70 6.05 19.35 0.75
N ILE A 71 5.57 20.59 0.84
CA ILE A 71 6.13 21.72 0.07
C ILE A 71 7.60 21.95 0.42
N LYS A 72 7.93 21.94 1.71
CA LYS A 72 9.28 22.24 2.19
C LYS A 72 10.31 21.17 1.84
N THR A 73 9.92 19.90 1.88
CA THR A 73 10.81 18.77 1.58
C THR A 73 10.84 18.43 0.09
N GLY A 74 9.76 18.73 -0.63
CA GLY A 74 9.52 18.30 -2.01
C GLY A 74 9.13 16.81 -2.12
N ILE A 75 8.87 16.12 -0.98
CA ILE A 75 8.46 14.71 -0.95
C ILE A 75 6.94 14.64 -0.75
N PRO A 76 6.18 14.14 -1.72
CA PRO A 76 4.74 13.95 -1.61
C PRO A 76 4.37 12.73 -0.76
N ILE A 77 3.10 12.69 -0.32
CA ILE A 77 2.45 11.46 0.16
C ILE A 77 1.55 10.99 -0.98
N HIS A 78 1.95 9.92 -1.69
CA HIS A 78 1.24 9.48 -2.89
C HIS A 78 0.27 8.33 -2.67
N THR A 79 0.53 7.50 -1.67
CA THR A 79 -0.27 6.32 -1.38
C THR A 79 -0.63 6.28 0.10
N MET A 80 -1.72 5.58 0.41
CA MET A 80 -2.20 5.34 1.77
C MET A 80 -2.42 3.84 1.95
N CYS A 81 -1.76 3.24 2.94
CA CYS A 81 -2.07 1.89 3.40
C CYS A 81 -3.21 1.96 4.42
N LEU A 82 -4.42 1.57 4.01
CA LEU A 82 -5.63 1.62 4.84
C LEU A 82 -5.94 0.24 5.43
N SER A 83 -5.25 -0.12 6.52
CA SER A 83 -5.48 -1.37 7.24
C SER A 83 -6.39 -1.23 8.47
N GLY A 84 -7.02 -0.08 8.65
CA GLY A 84 -8.05 0.15 9.69
C GLY A 84 -9.24 -0.79 9.56
N HIS A 85 -9.53 -1.27 8.35
CA HIS A 85 -10.55 -2.28 8.08
C HIS A 85 -10.25 -3.66 8.69
N ARG A 86 -9.08 -3.87 9.30
CA ARG A 86 -8.81 -5.06 10.10
C ARG A 86 -9.74 -5.17 11.30
N LYS A 87 -9.94 -4.06 12.02
CA LYS A 87 -10.87 -3.95 13.16
C LYS A 87 -12.32 -3.72 12.72
N TYR A 88 -12.53 -3.02 11.61
CA TYR A 88 -13.84 -2.66 11.07
C TYR A 88 -13.97 -3.11 9.60
N PRO A 89 -14.06 -4.43 9.35
CA PRO A 89 -14.00 -4.95 7.99
C PRO A 89 -15.30 -4.75 7.21
N PHE A 90 -15.19 -4.59 5.90
CA PHE A 90 -16.34 -4.43 5.00
C PHE A 90 -17.30 -5.63 4.98
N GLY A 91 -16.84 -6.81 5.34
CA GLY A 91 -17.64 -8.03 5.35
C GLY A 91 -18.31 -8.32 6.69
N ASP A 92 -18.17 -7.47 7.70
CA ASP A 92 -18.81 -7.70 8.98
C ASP A 92 -20.34 -7.63 8.88
N LEU A 93 -21.03 -8.52 9.60
CA LEU A 93 -22.50 -8.60 9.62
C LEU A 93 -23.13 -7.75 10.72
N ASP A 94 -22.33 -7.17 11.62
CA ASP A 94 -22.78 -6.20 12.59
C ASP A 94 -22.97 -4.83 11.92
N ALA A 95 -24.18 -4.29 11.96
CA ALA A 95 -24.54 -3.03 11.32
C ALA A 95 -23.69 -1.83 11.80
N LYS A 96 -23.24 -1.82 13.07
CA LYS A 96 -22.38 -0.76 13.60
C LYS A 96 -20.96 -0.84 13.04
N ILE A 97 -20.46 -2.06 12.84
CA ILE A 97 -19.16 -2.27 12.22
C ILE A 97 -19.22 -1.94 10.72
N GLU A 98 -20.30 -2.30 10.04
CA GLU A 98 -20.55 -1.91 8.65
C GLU A 98 -20.56 -0.39 8.49
N GLU A 99 -21.36 0.33 9.30
CA GLU A 99 -21.41 1.78 9.28
C GLU A 99 -20.04 2.41 9.51
N ARG A 100 -19.30 1.93 10.53
CA ARG A 100 -17.96 2.42 10.83
C ARG A 100 -16.95 2.11 9.70
N SER A 101 -17.06 0.97 9.05
CA SER A 101 -16.17 0.61 7.93
C SER A 101 -16.34 1.55 6.74
N LEU A 102 -17.57 1.91 6.41
CA LEU A 102 -17.87 2.87 5.34
C LEU A 102 -17.50 4.31 5.73
N GLU A 103 -17.67 4.70 6.97
CA GLU A 103 -17.21 6.00 7.51
C GLU A 103 -15.68 6.12 7.42
N ILE A 104 -14.93 5.07 7.80
CA ILE A 104 -13.47 5.02 7.66
C ILE A 104 -13.07 5.23 6.20
N MET A 105 -13.74 4.56 5.27
CA MET A 105 -13.44 4.69 3.85
C MET A 105 -13.73 6.10 3.33
N GLU A 106 -14.87 6.66 3.67
CA GLU A 106 -15.24 8.02 3.26
C GLU A 106 -14.23 9.06 3.76
N LYS A 107 -13.88 9.00 5.05
CA LYS A 107 -12.88 9.90 5.65
C LYS A 107 -11.49 9.70 5.05
N ALA A 108 -11.10 8.45 4.74
CA ALA A 108 -9.83 8.16 4.07
C ALA A 108 -9.78 8.77 2.66
N ILE A 109 -10.88 8.75 1.90
CA ILE A 109 -10.98 9.40 0.59
C ILE A 109 -10.85 10.92 0.71
N TYR A 110 -11.50 11.55 1.70
CA TYR A 110 -11.39 12.99 1.94
C TYR A 110 -9.95 13.37 2.34
N LEU A 111 -9.32 12.59 3.22
CA LEU A 111 -7.93 12.82 3.60
C LEU A 111 -7.00 12.65 2.39
N ALA A 112 -7.24 11.64 1.57
CA ALA A 112 -6.48 11.40 0.36
C ALA A 112 -6.58 12.57 -0.63
N GLN A 113 -7.80 13.08 -0.87
CA GLN A 113 -8.03 14.25 -1.72
C GLN A 113 -7.28 15.47 -1.19
N ASP A 114 -7.36 15.74 0.11
CA ASP A 114 -6.77 16.93 0.71
C ASP A 114 -5.24 16.91 0.74
N LEU A 115 -4.62 15.74 0.93
CA LEU A 115 -3.16 15.57 0.94
C LEU A 115 -2.55 15.27 -0.44
N GLY A 116 -3.37 15.11 -1.48
CA GLY A 116 -2.90 14.78 -2.83
C GLY A 116 -2.53 13.30 -3.02
N ILE A 117 -3.02 12.40 -2.14
CA ILE A 117 -2.88 10.95 -2.27
C ILE A 117 -3.72 10.48 -3.45
N ARG A 118 -3.19 9.55 -4.25
CA ARG A 118 -3.84 9.08 -5.48
C ARG A 118 -4.33 7.65 -5.39
N ILE A 119 -3.68 6.83 -4.55
CA ILE A 119 -4.00 5.42 -4.39
C ILE A 119 -4.21 5.13 -2.91
N ILE A 120 -5.34 4.49 -2.58
CA ILE A 120 -5.59 3.90 -1.27
C ILE A 120 -5.41 2.39 -1.42
N GLN A 121 -4.38 1.84 -0.79
CA GLN A 121 -4.20 0.41 -0.67
C GLN A 121 -5.18 -0.15 0.36
N LEU A 122 -5.99 -1.12 -0.06
CA LEU A 122 -6.94 -1.83 0.79
C LEU A 122 -6.36 -3.17 1.19
N ALA A 123 -6.45 -3.48 2.46
CA ALA A 123 -6.13 -4.82 2.94
C ALA A 123 -7.19 -5.84 2.46
N GLY A 124 -6.72 -6.91 1.84
CA GLY A 124 -7.57 -7.92 1.20
C GLY A 124 -8.12 -8.96 2.17
N TYR A 125 -9.18 -8.64 2.91
CA TYR A 125 -9.94 -9.61 3.72
C TYR A 125 -11.40 -9.16 3.90
N ASP A 126 -12.33 -10.13 3.95
CA ASP A 126 -13.74 -9.86 4.23
C ASP A 126 -13.95 -9.59 5.72
N VAL A 127 -13.38 -10.42 6.58
CA VAL A 127 -13.25 -10.26 8.04
C VAL A 127 -11.85 -10.71 8.44
N TYR A 128 -11.33 -10.25 9.59
CA TYR A 128 -9.96 -10.58 9.99
C TYR A 128 -9.88 -11.41 11.28
N TYR A 129 -10.53 -10.98 12.35
CA TYR A 129 -10.45 -11.62 13.66
C TYR A 129 -11.47 -12.75 13.88
N LYS A 130 -12.23 -13.08 12.86
CA LYS A 130 -13.22 -14.16 12.86
C LYS A 130 -13.19 -14.92 11.55
N GLN A 131 -13.79 -16.09 11.53
CA GLN A 131 -13.90 -16.88 10.32
C GLN A 131 -14.89 -16.24 9.34
N GLY A 132 -14.48 -16.07 8.09
CA GLY A 132 -15.36 -15.64 7.01
C GLY A 132 -16.39 -16.70 6.60
N SER A 133 -17.46 -16.25 5.95
CA SER A 133 -18.55 -17.07 5.45
C SER A 133 -19.03 -16.59 4.08
N ALA A 134 -20.01 -17.27 3.49
CA ALA A 134 -20.66 -16.79 2.27
C ALA A 134 -21.36 -15.43 2.50
N GLU A 135 -21.93 -15.22 3.68
CA GLU A 135 -22.61 -13.97 4.06
C GLU A 135 -21.60 -12.84 4.22
N THR A 136 -20.45 -13.07 4.87
CA THR A 136 -19.40 -12.06 5.02
C THR A 136 -18.82 -11.65 3.67
N LYS A 137 -18.61 -12.60 2.76
CA LYS A 137 -18.19 -12.32 1.38
C LYS A 137 -19.20 -11.48 0.62
N LYS A 138 -20.50 -11.81 0.74
CA LYS A 138 -21.59 -11.05 0.12
C LYS A 138 -21.63 -9.61 0.67
N GLN A 139 -21.49 -9.45 1.98
CA GLN A 139 -21.44 -8.14 2.62
C GLN A 139 -20.21 -7.34 2.19
N PHE A 140 -19.04 -7.98 2.11
CA PHE A 140 -17.81 -7.40 1.58
C PHE A 140 -18.00 -6.83 0.17
N ILE A 141 -18.58 -7.63 -0.75
CA ILE A 141 -18.83 -7.20 -2.14
C ILE A 141 -19.79 -5.99 -2.16
N LYS A 142 -20.87 -6.02 -1.37
CA LYS A 142 -21.84 -4.91 -1.26
C LYS A 142 -21.12 -3.62 -0.86
N ASN A 143 -20.35 -3.66 0.22
CA ASN A 143 -19.66 -2.47 0.74
C ASN A 143 -18.50 -2.03 -0.15
N LEU A 144 -17.84 -2.96 -0.84
CA LEU A 144 -16.83 -2.66 -1.84
C LEU A 144 -17.41 -1.85 -3.02
N HIS A 145 -18.61 -2.17 -3.51
CA HIS A 145 -19.30 -1.36 -4.52
C HIS A 145 -19.61 0.05 -4.01
N VAL A 146 -20.00 0.20 -2.74
CA VAL A 146 -20.25 1.51 -2.14
C VAL A 146 -18.95 2.31 -2.06
N ALA A 147 -17.90 1.71 -1.51
CA ALA A 147 -16.57 2.32 -1.38
C ALA A 147 -16.00 2.77 -2.74
N THR A 148 -16.14 1.91 -3.77
CA THR A 148 -15.65 2.22 -5.11
C THR A 148 -16.40 3.41 -5.74
N LYS A 149 -17.71 3.52 -5.53
CA LYS A 149 -18.49 4.68 -5.97
C LYS A 149 -18.09 5.97 -5.24
N MET A 150 -17.74 5.88 -3.95
CA MET A 150 -17.22 7.01 -3.20
C MET A 150 -15.87 7.46 -3.78
N ALA A 151 -14.92 6.53 -3.95
CA ALA A 151 -13.58 6.82 -4.47
C ALA A 151 -13.62 7.41 -5.89
N ALA A 152 -14.49 6.90 -6.75
CA ALA A 152 -14.67 7.38 -8.13
C ALA A 152 -15.06 8.86 -8.22
N LYS A 153 -15.88 9.37 -7.28
CA LYS A 153 -16.27 10.79 -7.24
C LYS A 153 -15.09 11.74 -7.06
N TYR A 154 -14.02 11.27 -6.43
CA TYR A 154 -12.84 12.08 -6.10
C TYR A 154 -11.62 11.70 -6.93
N GLY A 155 -11.76 10.77 -7.87
CA GLY A 155 -10.65 10.29 -8.70
C GLY A 155 -9.57 9.54 -7.94
N ILE A 156 -9.92 8.95 -6.79
CA ILE A 156 -9.01 8.13 -5.98
C ILE A 156 -9.13 6.67 -6.42
N VAL A 157 -8.00 6.05 -6.74
CA VAL A 157 -7.94 4.62 -7.07
C VAL A 157 -7.75 3.82 -5.78
N MET A 158 -8.50 2.73 -5.65
CA MET A 158 -8.28 1.74 -4.60
C MET A 158 -7.52 0.55 -5.18
N GLY A 159 -6.56 0.02 -4.45
CA GLY A 159 -5.77 -1.15 -4.84
C GLY A 159 -5.76 -2.22 -3.76
N PHE A 160 -6.15 -3.46 -4.07
CA PHE A 160 -6.05 -4.54 -3.11
C PHE A 160 -4.60 -4.95 -2.87
N GLU A 161 -4.19 -4.96 -1.61
CA GLU A 161 -3.00 -5.68 -1.18
C GLU A 161 -3.27 -7.19 -1.17
N THR A 162 -2.34 -7.97 -1.70
CA THR A 162 -2.30 -9.41 -1.43
C THR A 162 -1.77 -9.64 -0.01
N MET A 163 -2.58 -10.35 0.80
CA MET A 163 -2.37 -10.45 2.25
C MET A 163 -1.78 -11.79 2.67
N GLU A 164 -1.58 -11.95 3.98
CA GLU A 164 -1.17 -13.20 4.61
C GLU A 164 -2.32 -14.19 4.87
N THR A 165 -3.55 -13.83 4.53
CA THR A 165 -4.74 -14.66 4.79
C THR A 165 -5.27 -15.32 3.53
N PRO A 166 -5.81 -16.54 3.60
CA PRO A 166 -6.31 -17.29 2.43
C PRO A 166 -7.44 -16.61 1.66
N PHE A 167 -8.04 -15.57 2.21
CA PHE A 167 -9.09 -14.80 1.52
C PHE A 167 -8.57 -14.10 0.28
N MET A 168 -7.40 -13.44 0.38
CA MET A 168 -6.82 -12.66 -0.72
C MET A 168 -5.28 -12.66 -0.66
N ASP A 169 -4.66 -13.83 -0.65
CA ASP A 169 -3.20 -14.00 -0.61
C ASP A 169 -2.58 -14.19 -2.00
N THR A 170 -3.38 -14.11 -3.07
CA THR A 170 -2.92 -14.18 -4.46
C THR A 170 -3.58 -13.09 -5.32
N VAL A 171 -2.91 -12.73 -6.41
CA VAL A 171 -3.45 -11.79 -7.41
C VAL A 171 -4.71 -12.35 -8.07
N GLU A 172 -4.79 -13.66 -8.30
CA GLU A 172 -5.97 -14.31 -8.86
C GLU A 172 -7.21 -14.09 -8.00
N LYS A 173 -7.07 -14.25 -6.66
CA LYS A 173 -8.17 -14.00 -5.72
C LYS A 173 -8.59 -12.52 -5.68
N ALA A 174 -7.64 -11.59 -5.75
CA ALA A 174 -7.94 -10.16 -5.83
C ALA A 174 -8.68 -9.83 -7.12
N MET A 175 -8.28 -10.43 -8.25
CA MET A 175 -8.94 -10.24 -9.56
C MET A 175 -10.39 -10.72 -9.57
N GLU A 176 -10.77 -11.67 -8.73
CA GLU A 176 -12.16 -12.10 -8.59
C GLU A 176 -13.05 -10.91 -8.20
N TYR A 177 -12.63 -10.14 -7.19
CA TYR A 177 -13.38 -8.96 -6.71
C TYR A 177 -13.27 -7.76 -7.67
N VAL A 178 -12.13 -7.56 -8.32
CA VAL A 178 -11.97 -6.52 -9.36
C VAL A 178 -12.97 -6.74 -10.50
N ARG A 179 -13.13 -7.99 -10.97
CA ARG A 179 -14.09 -8.35 -12.02
C ARG A 179 -15.54 -8.20 -11.56
N ILE A 180 -15.86 -8.57 -10.31
CA ILE A 180 -17.21 -8.43 -9.75
C ILE A 180 -17.63 -6.96 -9.68
N VAL A 181 -16.74 -6.08 -9.22
CA VAL A 181 -17.03 -4.65 -9.07
C VAL A 181 -17.02 -3.93 -10.42
N ASP A 182 -16.18 -4.37 -11.35
CA ASP A 182 -16.05 -3.87 -12.72
C ASP A 182 -15.93 -2.34 -12.78
N SER A 183 -14.93 -1.80 -12.09
CA SER A 183 -14.68 -0.36 -12.02
C SER A 183 -13.20 -0.04 -12.18
N PRO A 184 -12.83 1.01 -12.95
CA PRO A 184 -11.45 1.45 -13.08
C PRO A 184 -10.88 2.01 -11.77
N TYR A 185 -11.71 2.28 -10.79
CA TYR A 185 -11.31 2.79 -9.46
C TYR A 185 -11.05 1.68 -8.44
N LEU A 186 -11.18 0.40 -8.82
CA LEU A 186 -10.77 -0.74 -8.02
C LEU A 186 -9.77 -1.59 -8.79
N GLN A 187 -8.57 -1.68 -8.28
CA GLN A 187 -7.42 -2.31 -8.92
C GLN A 187 -6.68 -3.19 -7.91
N ILE A 188 -5.47 -3.63 -8.26
CA ILE A 188 -4.60 -4.44 -7.40
C ILE A 188 -3.33 -3.67 -7.08
N TYR A 189 -2.87 -3.82 -5.86
CA TYR A 189 -1.61 -3.30 -5.34
C TYR A 189 -0.89 -4.46 -4.61
N PRO A 190 -0.34 -5.44 -5.34
CA PRO A 190 0.18 -6.67 -4.73
C PRO A 190 1.43 -6.41 -3.91
N ASP A 191 1.64 -7.26 -2.90
CA ASP A 191 2.88 -7.36 -2.13
C ASP A 191 3.65 -8.61 -2.58
N ILE A 192 4.84 -8.43 -3.17
CA ILE A 192 5.62 -9.54 -3.72
C ILE A 192 6.14 -10.50 -2.64
N GLY A 193 6.42 -10.00 -1.44
CA GLY A 193 6.83 -10.85 -0.32
C GLY A 193 5.70 -11.75 0.18
N ASN A 194 4.46 -11.23 0.23
CA ASN A 194 3.29 -12.04 0.55
C ASN A 194 3.04 -13.10 -0.53
N LEU A 195 3.17 -12.73 -1.81
CA LEU A 195 3.04 -13.68 -2.93
C LEU A 195 4.11 -14.77 -2.87
N THR A 196 5.35 -14.45 -2.47
CA THR A 196 6.43 -15.44 -2.29
C THR A 196 6.07 -16.50 -1.23
N ASN A 197 5.40 -16.10 -0.15
CA ASN A 197 4.89 -17.05 0.83
C ASN A 197 3.69 -17.85 0.29
N ALA A 198 2.77 -17.21 -0.45
CA ALA A 198 1.64 -17.90 -1.09
C ALA A 198 2.12 -18.96 -2.10
N GLU A 199 3.16 -18.67 -2.88
CA GLU A 199 3.81 -19.64 -3.77
C GLU A 199 4.20 -20.94 -3.02
N LYS A 200 4.79 -20.82 -1.83
CA LYS A 200 5.19 -22.00 -1.02
C LYS A 200 3.98 -22.80 -0.53
N ILE A 201 2.87 -22.10 -0.21
CA ILE A 201 1.63 -22.74 0.27
C ILE A 201 0.93 -23.48 -0.88
N TYR A 202 0.75 -22.81 -2.02
CA TYR A 202 -0.03 -23.32 -3.15
C TYR A 202 0.80 -24.06 -4.20
N LYS A 203 2.12 -24.01 -4.11
CA LYS A 203 3.06 -24.57 -5.11
C LYS A 203 2.79 -24.01 -6.51
N THR A 204 2.50 -22.72 -6.58
CA THR A 204 2.29 -21.94 -7.79
C THR A 204 3.50 -21.04 -8.04
N SER A 205 3.55 -20.36 -9.18
CA SER A 205 4.58 -19.37 -9.50
C SER A 205 4.09 -17.97 -9.15
N VAL A 206 4.93 -17.16 -8.46
CA VAL A 206 4.66 -15.72 -8.23
C VAL A 206 4.45 -15.01 -9.55
N ILE A 207 5.28 -15.30 -10.56
CA ILE A 207 5.19 -14.68 -11.89
C ILE A 207 3.86 -15.00 -12.58
N ASP A 208 3.45 -16.28 -12.55
CA ASP A 208 2.17 -16.68 -13.17
C ASP A 208 0.98 -16.05 -12.46
N ASP A 209 1.07 -15.84 -11.15
CA ASP A 209 0.02 -15.18 -10.38
C ASP A 209 -0.03 -13.67 -10.66
N ILE A 210 1.13 -12.98 -10.67
CA ILE A 210 1.22 -11.56 -11.05
C ILE A 210 0.61 -11.33 -12.44
N GLN A 211 0.88 -12.20 -13.41
CA GLN A 211 0.37 -12.09 -14.78
C GLN A 211 -1.17 -12.13 -14.86
N LYS A 212 -1.85 -12.77 -13.92
CA LYS A 212 -3.32 -12.77 -13.85
C LYS A 212 -3.90 -11.38 -13.58
N GLY A 213 -3.10 -10.47 -13.02
CA GLY A 213 -3.46 -9.07 -12.79
C GLY A 213 -3.16 -8.12 -13.96
N LYS A 214 -2.80 -8.63 -15.14
CA LYS A 214 -2.40 -7.79 -16.28
C LYS A 214 -3.46 -6.73 -16.64
N GLY A 215 -3.01 -5.45 -16.64
CA GLY A 215 -3.87 -4.29 -16.87
C GLY A 215 -4.61 -3.78 -15.63
N HIS A 216 -4.43 -4.43 -14.48
CA HIS A 216 -5.11 -4.10 -13.23
C HIS A 216 -4.16 -3.84 -12.04
N ILE A 217 -2.84 -3.87 -12.22
CA ILE A 217 -1.88 -3.57 -11.16
C ILE A 217 -1.44 -2.12 -11.27
N VAL A 218 -1.72 -1.33 -10.23
CA VAL A 218 -1.45 0.13 -10.22
C VAL A 218 -0.15 0.50 -9.52
N ALA A 219 0.32 -0.31 -8.59
CA ALA A 219 1.58 -0.20 -7.88
C ALA A 219 1.87 -1.55 -7.21
N ALA A 220 3.04 -1.72 -6.57
CA ALA A 220 3.36 -2.92 -5.82
C ALA A 220 4.18 -2.62 -4.56
N HIS A 221 3.94 -3.37 -3.48
CA HIS A 221 4.84 -3.44 -2.34
C HIS A 221 6.03 -4.34 -2.64
N LEU A 222 7.20 -3.83 -2.31
CA LEU A 222 8.46 -4.56 -2.28
C LEU A 222 8.78 -4.87 -0.82
N LYS A 223 8.65 -6.11 -0.44
CA LYS A 223 8.83 -6.57 0.93
C LYS A 223 9.70 -7.82 0.98
N GLU A 224 10.54 -7.93 2.00
CA GLU A 224 11.28 -9.15 2.27
C GLU A 224 10.49 -10.07 3.19
N THR A 225 10.55 -11.36 2.93
CA THR A 225 9.90 -12.39 3.74
C THR A 225 10.79 -13.63 3.86
N VAL A 226 10.44 -14.52 4.80
CA VAL A 226 10.94 -15.89 4.87
C VAL A 226 9.74 -16.85 5.00
N PRO A 227 9.89 -18.15 4.78
CA PRO A 227 8.76 -19.09 4.83
C PRO A 227 7.95 -18.96 6.12
N GLY A 228 6.68 -18.59 5.99
CA GLY A 228 5.74 -18.43 7.10
C GLY A 228 5.91 -17.17 7.96
N LYS A 229 6.88 -16.29 7.65
CA LYS A 229 7.04 -15.01 8.32
C LYS A 229 6.96 -13.86 7.30
N TYR A 230 6.03 -12.96 7.52
CA TYR A 230 5.60 -11.93 6.55
C TYR A 230 6.11 -10.53 6.86
N ARG A 231 6.71 -10.30 8.03
CA ARG A 231 7.10 -8.96 8.50
C ARG A 231 8.43 -8.97 9.21
N GLU A 232 9.07 -7.79 9.29
CA GLU A 232 10.29 -7.57 10.08
C GLU A 232 11.46 -8.44 9.62
N ILE A 233 11.56 -8.68 8.32
CA ILE A 233 12.70 -9.33 7.69
C ILE A 233 13.53 -8.24 7.00
N PRO A 234 14.84 -8.11 7.33
CA PRO A 234 15.70 -7.15 6.67
C PRO A 234 15.85 -7.46 5.17
N PHE A 235 15.85 -6.44 4.32
CA PHE A 235 16.05 -6.62 2.89
C PHE A 235 17.34 -7.38 2.58
N GLY A 236 17.27 -8.35 1.67
CA GLY A 236 18.37 -9.21 1.27
C GLY A 236 18.66 -10.39 2.19
N SER A 237 17.89 -10.57 3.27
CA SER A 237 18.06 -11.71 4.20
C SER A 237 16.98 -12.79 4.06
N GLY A 238 16.05 -12.63 3.13
CA GLY A 238 14.92 -13.54 2.96
C GLY A 238 14.94 -14.33 1.66
N HIS A 239 13.76 -14.55 1.09
CA HIS A 239 13.56 -15.40 -0.09
C HIS A 239 12.76 -14.73 -1.21
N THR A 240 12.52 -13.42 -1.13
CA THR A 240 11.79 -12.68 -2.17
C THR A 240 12.68 -12.46 -3.40
N GLU A 241 12.21 -12.87 -4.57
CA GLU A 241 12.94 -12.80 -5.85
C GLU A 241 12.75 -11.44 -6.54
N PHE A 242 13.18 -10.35 -5.88
CA PHE A 242 12.94 -8.95 -6.27
C PHE A 242 13.12 -8.68 -7.76
N VAL A 243 14.27 -9.06 -8.34
CA VAL A 243 14.59 -8.73 -9.75
C VAL A 243 13.62 -9.39 -10.71
N GLN A 244 13.26 -10.65 -10.46
CA GLN A 244 12.35 -11.41 -11.31
C GLN A 244 10.93 -10.85 -11.22
N ASP A 245 10.44 -10.57 -10.00
CA ASP A 245 9.11 -10.05 -9.75
C ASP A 245 8.94 -8.63 -10.29
N ILE A 246 9.92 -7.75 -10.06
CA ILE A 246 9.95 -6.39 -10.60
C ILE A 246 9.95 -6.42 -12.13
N ARG A 247 10.70 -7.33 -12.76
CA ARG A 247 10.71 -7.46 -14.22
C ARG A 247 9.36 -7.84 -14.77
N CYS A 248 8.67 -8.79 -14.15
CA CYS A 248 7.31 -9.16 -14.52
C CYS A 248 6.36 -7.96 -14.40
N LEU A 249 6.42 -7.23 -13.29
CA LEU A 249 5.62 -6.04 -13.06
C LEU A 249 5.91 -4.92 -14.08
N LYS A 250 7.18 -4.66 -14.39
CA LYS A 250 7.60 -3.70 -15.42
C LYS A 250 7.04 -4.07 -16.80
N ASP A 251 7.13 -5.35 -17.20
CA ASP A 251 6.63 -5.83 -18.49
C ASP A 251 5.10 -5.67 -18.62
N MET A 252 4.42 -5.51 -17.50
CA MET A 252 2.99 -5.19 -17.42
C MET A 252 2.70 -3.69 -17.32
N GLY A 253 3.73 -2.83 -17.33
CA GLY A 253 3.61 -1.37 -17.28
C GLY A 253 3.59 -0.80 -15.86
N VAL A 254 3.86 -1.57 -14.82
CA VAL A 254 3.95 -1.08 -13.44
C VAL A 254 5.27 -0.34 -13.25
N CYS A 255 5.19 0.91 -12.76
CA CYS A 255 6.35 1.77 -12.53
C CYS A 255 6.33 2.45 -11.13
N MET A 256 5.37 2.10 -10.28
CA MET A 256 5.25 2.60 -8.91
C MET A 256 5.46 1.47 -7.92
N PHE A 257 6.42 1.63 -7.00
CA PHE A 257 6.77 0.63 -6.01
C PHE A 257 6.91 1.27 -4.64
N THR A 258 6.52 0.59 -3.58
CA THR A 258 6.73 1.03 -2.19
C THR A 258 7.52 -0.02 -1.43
N GLY A 259 8.65 0.36 -0.83
CA GLY A 259 9.38 -0.47 0.11
C GLY A 259 8.61 -0.61 1.42
N GLU A 260 8.13 -1.82 1.72
CA GLU A 260 7.43 -2.12 2.95
C GLU A 260 8.34 -2.81 3.96
N PHE A 261 8.72 -2.08 5.01
CA PHE A 261 9.51 -2.56 6.13
C PHE A 261 9.15 -1.78 7.41
N TRP A 262 9.61 -2.24 8.56
CA TRP A 262 9.19 -1.70 9.86
C TRP A 262 10.36 -1.26 10.71
N TYR A 263 10.16 -0.18 11.46
CA TYR A 263 10.98 0.18 12.59
C TYR A 263 10.60 -0.72 13.78
N THR A 264 11.58 -1.43 14.34
CA THR A 264 11.38 -2.37 15.46
C THR A 264 12.15 -1.95 16.71
N GLY A 265 12.62 -0.67 16.76
CA GLY A 265 13.27 -0.10 17.94
C GLY A 265 14.80 0.05 17.82
N GLU A 266 15.37 -0.13 16.65
CA GLU A 266 16.82 -0.07 16.43
C GLU A 266 17.35 1.36 16.58
N GLU A 267 18.49 1.52 17.25
CA GLU A 267 19.16 2.83 17.39
C GLU A 267 19.65 3.37 16.02
N ASN A 268 20.11 2.48 15.14
CA ASN A 268 20.62 2.81 13.81
C ASN A 268 19.54 2.80 12.72
N TRP A 269 18.27 3.00 13.05
CA TRP A 269 17.14 2.93 12.13
C TRP A 269 17.29 3.82 10.87
N LYS A 270 17.98 4.97 10.98
CA LYS A 270 18.25 5.83 9.82
C LYS A 270 19.14 5.16 8.78
N ASP A 271 20.12 4.40 9.23
CA ASP A 271 21.00 3.63 8.34
C ASP A 271 20.24 2.45 7.73
N ILE A 272 19.31 1.85 8.48
CA ILE A 272 18.40 0.82 7.96
C ILE A 272 17.51 1.40 6.85
N CYS A 273 16.96 2.60 7.03
CA CYS A 273 16.17 3.28 5.99
C CYS A 273 17.01 3.55 4.72
N LYS A 274 18.24 4.04 4.87
CA LYS A 274 19.16 4.27 3.74
C LYS A 274 19.55 2.98 3.05
N HIS A 275 19.83 1.92 3.81
CA HIS A 275 20.12 0.60 3.27
C HIS A 275 18.93 0.06 2.46
N ALA A 276 17.72 0.15 2.99
CA ALA A 276 16.50 -0.25 2.30
C ALA A 276 16.33 0.50 0.97
N GLY A 277 16.49 1.82 0.98
CA GLY A 277 16.45 2.63 -0.23
C GLY A 277 17.50 2.21 -1.27
N SER A 278 18.76 2.04 -0.85
CA SER A 278 19.86 1.64 -1.74
C SER A 278 19.64 0.23 -2.29
N PHE A 279 19.24 -0.74 -1.45
CA PHE A 279 18.95 -2.10 -1.87
C PHE A 279 17.85 -2.16 -2.94
N LEU A 280 16.72 -1.50 -2.67
CA LEU A 280 15.59 -1.51 -3.59
C LEU A 280 15.90 -0.77 -4.90
N ARG A 281 16.65 0.35 -4.84
CA ARG A 281 17.13 1.03 -6.04
C ARG A 281 17.99 0.15 -6.89
N GLU A 282 18.96 -0.55 -6.30
CA GLU A 282 19.81 -1.51 -7.02
C GLU A 282 18.98 -2.57 -7.77
N LYS A 283 17.92 -3.12 -7.13
CA LYS A 283 17.06 -4.13 -7.78
C LYS A 283 16.21 -3.54 -8.92
N LEU A 284 15.71 -2.32 -8.72
CA LEU A 284 14.93 -1.61 -9.75
C LEU A 284 15.82 -1.20 -10.94
N GLU A 285 17.01 -0.69 -10.70
CA GLU A 285 17.98 -0.31 -11.74
C GLU A 285 18.38 -1.52 -12.61
N GLN A 286 18.62 -2.70 -12.01
CA GLN A 286 18.86 -3.94 -12.76
C GLN A 286 17.75 -4.33 -13.74
N VAL A 287 16.56 -3.75 -13.57
CA VAL A 287 15.40 -4.08 -14.40
C VAL A 287 15.05 -2.94 -15.35
N PHE A 288 15.14 -1.68 -14.91
CA PHE A 288 14.67 -0.51 -15.67
C PHE A 288 15.74 0.17 -16.51
N GLU A 289 17.02 -0.09 -16.25
CA GLU A 289 18.14 0.27 -17.11
C GLU A 289 18.39 -0.80 -18.17
#